data_14442e889f1436d5eedbed85feaf8206
#
_entry.id   14442e889f1436d5eedbed85feaf8206
#
_cell.length_a   1.000
_cell.length_b   1.000
_cell.length_c   1.000
_cell.angle_alpha   90.00
_cell.angle_beta   90.00
_cell.angle_gamma   90.00
#
_symmetry.space_group_name_H-M   'P 1'
#
loop_
_entity.id
_entity.type
_entity.pdbx_description
1 polymer ?
#
loop_
_entity_poly.entity_id
_entity_poly.type
_entity_poly.pdbx_seq_one_letter_code
_entity_poly.pdbx_strand_id
1 'polypeptide(L)'
;RAQESQTEYNFLRLPVSAHAAALGGENITIIEDDPSLMFSNPALASSVSDKTVGLSYMNYMRGAHYMGASYTKALGEKATLAGGVQYMNYGKMKEVDANNVQIGTFNASEIAVEGIFSYELARNLVGGITAKFITSYIGNYNSMAVGVDLGLNWFEPERQWSVSLVAKNLGGQIKAYEEEYGKMPIDVQVGVSKTFAALPVRVSATLVDLTHYDYRFINHLNLGAEVLLSESIWVGGGYNFRKADEMTIGKTENASAHGAGFSFGAGINLEQFK
;
A
#
# COMPACT_ATOMS: atom_id res chain seq x y z
N ARG A 1 -21.16 6.44 12.33
CA ARG A 1 -20.88 5.03 12.66
C ARG A 1 -19.49 4.75 12.15
N ALA A 2 -18.51 4.67 13.07
CA ALA A 2 -17.25 4.03 12.73
C ALA A 2 -17.60 2.58 12.41
N GLN A 3 -17.53 2.22 11.14
CA GLN A 3 -17.70 0.85 10.72
C GLN A 3 -16.34 0.20 10.96
N GLU A 4 -16.25 -0.60 12.01
CA GLU A 4 -15.10 -1.45 12.24
C GLU A 4 -14.85 -2.25 10.98
N SER A 5 -13.61 -2.29 10.53
CA SER A 5 -13.20 -3.13 9.42
C SER A 5 -13.51 -4.58 9.80
N GLN A 6 -14.49 -5.19 9.13
CA GLN A 6 -14.86 -6.60 9.33
C GLN A 6 -13.87 -7.56 8.65
N THR A 7 -12.66 -7.08 8.34
CA THR A 7 -11.64 -7.86 7.65
C THR A 7 -10.43 -8.08 8.54
N GLU A 8 -9.80 -9.24 8.38
CA GLU A 8 -8.52 -9.58 8.98
C GLU A 8 -7.34 -9.01 8.15
N TYR A 9 -6.13 -9.07 8.70
CA TYR A 9 -4.87 -8.68 8.01
C TYR A 9 -4.87 -7.26 7.43
N ASN A 10 -5.45 -6.31 8.15
CA ASN A 10 -5.57 -4.92 7.66
C ASN A 10 -4.22 -4.21 7.47
N PHE A 11 -3.11 -4.74 7.97
CA PHE A 11 -1.76 -4.26 7.67
C PHE A 11 -1.44 -4.30 6.17
N LEU A 12 -2.07 -5.20 5.40
CA LEU A 12 -1.94 -5.29 3.94
C LEU A 12 -2.53 -4.08 3.19
N ARG A 13 -3.31 -3.25 3.87
CA ARG A 13 -3.83 -1.97 3.35
C ARG A 13 -2.87 -0.81 3.55
N LEU A 14 -1.81 -0.98 4.34
CA LEU A 14 -0.83 0.07 4.57
C LEU A 14 0.14 0.16 3.38
N PRO A 15 0.48 1.37 2.91
CA PRO A 15 1.46 1.54 1.87
C PRO A 15 2.85 1.14 2.38
N VAL A 16 3.53 0.25 1.65
CA VAL A 16 4.95 -0.06 1.90
C VAL A 16 5.84 1.09 1.43
N SER A 17 5.43 1.74 0.34
CA SER A 17 6.15 2.86 -0.24
C SER A 17 5.91 4.15 0.56
N ALA A 18 6.99 4.77 1.02
CA ALA A 18 6.96 6.11 1.60
C ALA A 18 6.49 7.17 0.58
N HIS A 19 6.81 6.96 -0.69
CA HIS A 19 6.36 7.82 -1.79
C HIS A 19 4.83 7.75 -1.95
N ALA A 20 4.25 6.55 -2.04
CA ALA A 20 2.80 6.38 -2.07
C ALA A 20 2.13 6.95 -0.81
N ALA A 21 2.72 6.72 0.37
CA ALA A 21 2.22 7.26 1.63
C ALA A 21 2.14 8.80 1.63
N ALA A 22 3.13 9.47 1.05
CA ALA A 22 3.16 10.94 0.91
C ALA A 22 2.06 11.46 -0.02
N LEU A 23 1.65 10.68 -1.02
CA LEU A 23 0.66 11.05 -2.03
C LEU A 23 -0.78 10.61 -1.69
N GLY A 24 -1.10 10.49 -0.41
CA GLY A 24 -2.46 10.17 0.05
C GLY A 24 -2.63 8.75 0.59
N GLY A 25 -1.57 7.94 0.57
CA GLY A 25 -1.55 6.59 1.14
C GLY A 25 -1.53 5.46 0.12
N GLU A 26 -2.27 5.56 -0.97
CA GLU A 26 -2.28 4.58 -2.05
C GLU A 26 -2.02 5.26 -3.40
N ASN A 27 -1.00 4.77 -4.10
CA ASN A 27 -0.72 5.14 -5.48
C ASN A 27 -0.24 3.91 -6.25
N ILE A 28 -0.89 3.64 -7.37
CA ILE A 28 -0.66 2.44 -8.18
C ILE A 28 -0.12 2.77 -9.58
N THR A 29 0.23 4.03 -9.84
CA THR A 29 0.56 4.54 -11.19
C THR A 29 1.95 5.11 -11.33
N ILE A 30 2.70 5.27 -10.23
CA ILE A 30 4.06 5.84 -10.25
C ILE A 30 5.01 4.83 -10.87
N ILE A 31 5.63 5.22 -11.99
CA ILE A 31 6.63 4.42 -12.71
C ILE A 31 7.99 5.00 -12.37
N GLU A 32 8.69 4.36 -11.45
CA GLU A 32 10.02 4.72 -10.98
C GLU A 32 10.82 3.47 -10.60
N ASP A 33 12.13 3.62 -10.51
CA ASP A 33 13.03 2.57 -10.00
C ASP A 33 12.98 2.51 -8.45
N ASP A 34 11.77 2.32 -7.94
CA ASP A 34 11.48 2.15 -6.51
C ASP A 34 10.81 0.80 -6.26
N PRO A 35 11.55 -0.16 -5.67
CA PRO A 35 11.02 -1.50 -5.42
C PRO A 35 9.86 -1.53 -4.41
N SER A 36 9.65 -0.49 -3.63
CA SER A 36 8.52 -0.43 -2.69
C SER A 36 7.16 -0.25 -3.38
N LEU A 37 7.14 0.29 -4.61
CA LEU A 37 5.91 0.52 -5.37
C LEU A 37 5.26 -0.77 -5.90
N MET A 38 6.05 -1.86 -6.07
CA MET A 38 5.50 -3.14 -6.54
C MET A 38 4.53 -3.79 -5.55
N PHE A 39 4.59 -3.44 -4.26
CA PHE A 39 3.63 -3.88 -3.25
C PHE A 39 2.26 -3.20 -3.42
N SER A 40 2.21 -2.03 -4.05
CA SER A 40 0.96 -1.36 -4.41
C SER A 40 0.36 -1.91 -5.70
N ASN A 41 1.20 -2.18 -6.70
CA ASN A 41 0.81 -2.73 -7.99
C ASN A 41 1.95 -3.62 -8.54
N PRO A 42 1.74 -4.94 -8.67
CA PRO A 42 2.79 -5.85 -9.13
C PRO A 42 3.30 -5.54 -10.55
N ALA A 43 2.51 -4.88 -11.40
CA ALA A 43 2.95 -4.46 -12.72
C ALA A 43 4.11 -3.45 -12.66
N LEU A 44 4.21 -2.66 -11.58
CA LEU A 44 5.29 -1.66 -11.40
C LEU A 44 6.65 -2.30 -11.09
N ALA A 45 6.72 -3.59 -10.79
CA ALA A 45 7.99 -4.30 -10.66
C ALA A 45 8.83 -4.26 -11.96
N SER A 46 8.20 -4.11 -13.12
CA SER A 46 8.88 -3.97 -14.41
C SER A 46 9.76 -2.72 -14.52
N SER A 47 9.51 -1.70 -13.70
CA SER A 47 10.25 -0.43 -13.68
C SER A 47 11.44 -0.47 -12.74
N VAL A 48 11.60 -1.53 -11.96
CA VAL A 48 12.69 -1.68 -11.00
C VAL A 48 13.91 -2.29 -11.67
N SER A 49 15.07 -1.72 -11.42
CA SER A 49 16.37 -2.18 -11.92
C SER A 49 16.68 -3.60 -11.48
N ASP A 50 17.48 -4.30 -12.30
CA ASP A 50 17.93 -5.67 -12.00
C ASP A 50 18.75 -5.72 -10.70
N LYS A 51 18.55 -6.78 -9.90
CA LYS A 51 19.25 -7.05 -8.64
C LYS A 51 19.11 -5.93 -7.59
N THR A 52 17.98 -5.25 -7.57
CA THR A 52 17.70 -4.21 -6.58
C THR A 52 17.18 -4.81 -5.28
N VAL A 53 17.75 -4.37 -4.17
CA VAL A 53 17.26 -4.63 -2.80
C VAL A 53 16.49 -3.41 -2.33
N GLY A 54 15.26 -3.61 -1.88
CA GLY A 54 14.41 -2.58 -1.30
C GLY A 54 14.25 -2.79 0.20
N LEU A 55 14.33 -1.71 0.97
CA LEU A 55 14.02 -1.68 2.39
C LEU A 55 13.13 -0.48 2.68
N SER A 56 12.07 -0.70 3.44
CA SER A 56 11.18 0.38 3.89
C SER A 56 10.86 0.20 5.38
N TYR A 57 10.69 1.31 6.06
CA TYR A 57 10.34 1.35 7.47
C TYR A 57 9.37 2.50 7.72
N MET A 58 8.34 2.22 8.49
CA MET A 58 7.36 3.21 8.93
C MET A 58 7.11 3.04 10.43
N ASN A 59 7.25 4.12 11.18
CA ASN A 59 6.75 4.18 12.54
C ASN A 59 5.26 4.55 12.48
N TYR A 60 4.42 3.63 12.88
CA TYR A 60 2.98 3.80 12.89
C TYR A 60 2.48 4.21 14.28
N MET A 61 1.21 4.57 14.39
CA MET A 61 0.66 5.09 15.65
C MET A 61 0.86 4.13 16.83
N ARG A 62 1.05 4.67 18.02
CA ARG A 62 1.16 3.95 19.31
C ARG A 62 2.33 2.97 19.41
N GLY A 63 3.43 3.24 18.70
CA GLY A 63 4.62 2.38 18.79
C GLY A 63 4.52 1.11 17.95
N ALA A 64 3.61 1.04 17.01
CA ALA A 64 3.60 0.01 16.00
C ALA A 64 4.65 0.32 14.91
N HIS A 65 5.32 -0.72 14.43
CA HIS A 65 6.37 -0.63 13.43
C HIS A 65 6.00 -1.46 12.21
N TYR A 66 6.07 -0.85 11.04
CA TYR A 66 5.82 -1.50 9.77
C TYR A 66 7.08 -1.49 8.92
N MET A 67 7.45 -2.64 8.40
CA MET A 67 8.68 -2.83 7.63
C MET A 67 8.37 -3.59 6.33
N GLY A 68 9.06 -3.21 5.26
CA GLY A 68 9.08 -3.93 4.00
C GLY A 68 10.51 -4.23 3.57
N ALA A 69 10.73 -5.40 2.99
CA ALA A 69 11.98 -5.78 2.36
C ALA A 69 11.67 -6.49 1.05
N SER A 70 12.52 -6.30 0.04
CA SER A 70 12.34 -6.93 -1.25
C SER A 70 13.65 -7.14 -2.00
N TYR A 71 13.63 -8.09 -2.92
CA TYR A 71 14.68 -8.30 -3.91
C TYR A 71 14.05 -8.49 -5.28
N THR A 72 14.57 -7.77 -6.27
CA THR A 72 14.06 -7.75 -7.64
C THR A 72 15.12 -8.26 -8.60
N LYS A 73 14.71 -9.09 -9.57
CA LYS A 73 15.56 -9.64 -10.62
C LYS A 73 14.87 -9.54 -11.96
N ALA A 74 15.50 -8.88 -12.92
CA ALA A 74 15.04 -8.87 -14.31
C ALA A 74 15.26 -10.24 -14.96
N LEU A 75 14.27 -10.71 -15.71
CA LEU A 75 14.30 -11.96 -16.49
C LEU A 75 14.21 -11.60 -17.98
N GLY A 76 15.34 -11.19 -18.55
CA GLY A 76 15.39 -10.63 -19.91
C GLY A 76 14.79 -9.22 -19.96
N GLU A 77 14.24 -8.85 -21.13
CA GLU A 77 13.76 -7.48 -21.39
C GLU A 77 12.29 -7.26 -21.00
N LYS A 78 11.51 -8.33 -20.86
CA LYS A 78 10.04 -8.25 -20.73
C LYS A 78 9.49 -8.72 -19.40
N ALA A 79 10.28 -9.43 -18.61
CA ALA A 79 9.81 -10.03 -17.37
C ALA A 79 10.66 -9.61 -16.18
N THR A 80 10.01 -9.47 -15.03
CA THR A 80 10.67 -9.21 -13.75
C THR A 80 10.10 -10.13 -12.69
N LEU A 81 10.98 -10.73 -11.91
CA LEU A 81 10.64 -11.54 -10.74
C LEU A 81 11.13 -10.82 -9.48
N ALA A 82 10.30 -10.80 -8.45
CA ALA A 82 10.69 -10.25 -7.17
C ALA A 82 10.16 -11.11 -6.01
N GLY A 83 10.87 -11.05 -4.90
CA GLY A 83 10.42 -11.57 -3.62
C GLY A 83 10.29 -10.42 -2.63
N GLY A 84 9.30 -10.46 -1.77
CA GLY A 84 9.06 -9.42 -0.79
C GLY A 84 8.56 -9.96 0.55
N VAL A 85 8.75 -9.16 1.59
CA VAL A 85 8.22 -9.42 2.93
C VAL A 85 7.65 -8.11 3.47
N GLN A 86 6.45 -8.17 4.02
CA GLN A 86 5.85 -7.11 4.82
C GLN A 86 5.71 -7.61 6.25
N TYR A 87 6.13 -6.80 7.21
CA TYR A 87 6.08 -7.13 8.62
C TYR A 87 5.49 -5.97 9.42
N MET A 88 4.46 -6.27 10.21
CA MET A 88 3.83 -5.34 11.15
C MET A 88 4.01 -5.85 12.56
N ASN A 89 4.59 -5.02 13.43
CA ASN A 89 4.69 -5.27 14.85
C ASN A 89 3.86 -4.22 15.60
N TYR A 90 2.85 -4.66 16.31
CA TYR A 90 1.94 -3.76 17.06
C TYR A 90 2.48 -3.42 18.45
N GLY A 91 3.65 -3.96 18.85
CA GLY A 91 4.22 -3.79 20.17
C GLY A 91 3.44 -4.52 21.25
N LYS A 92 3.59 -4.05 22.47
CA LYS A 92 2.89 -4.60 23.64
C LYS A 92 1.50 -3.99 23.76
N MET A 93 0.48 -4.83 23.73
CA MET A 93 -0.91 -4.46 23.94
C MET A 93 -1.32 -4.82 25.37
N LYS A 94 -2.21 -4.02 25.97
CA LYS A 94 -2.76 -4.30 27.29
C LYS A 94 -3.85 -5.34 27.18
N GLU A 95 -3.75 -6.38 27.97
CA GLU A 95 -4.82 -7.34 28.19
C GLU A 95 -5.71 -6.83 29.34
N VAL A 96 -7.00 -6.73 29.07
CA VAL A 96 -8.00 -6.25 30.04
C VAL A 96 -9.08 -7.30 30.25
N ASP A 97 -9.59 -7.40 31.48
CA ASP A 97 -10.74 -8.24 31.79
C ASP A 97 -12.07 -7.59 31.37
N ALA A 98 -13.19 -8.29 31.60
CA ALA A 98 -14.53 -7.79 31.25
C ALA A 98 -14.91 -6.50 32.00
N ASN A 99 -14.16 -6.10 33.05
CA ASN A 99 -14.35 -4.88 33.84
C ASN A 99 -13.36 -3.76 33.43
N ASN A 100 -12.64 -3.91 32.30
CA ASN A 100 -11.58 -3.00 31.85
C ASN A 100 -10.37 -2.88 32.80
N VAL A 101 -10.15 -3.86 33.69
CA VAL A 101 -8.97 -3.91 34.57
C VAL A 101 -7.83 -4.59 33.78
N GLN A 102 -6.66 -3.95 33.76
CA GLN A 102 -5.49 -4.53 33.09
C GLN A 102 -5.01 -5.75 33.88
N ILE A 103 -5.07 -6.93 33.27
CA ILE A 103 -4.66 -8.23 33.80
C ILE A 103 -3.34 -8.74 33.23
N GLY A 104 -2.88 -8.16 32.11
CA GLY A 104 -1.64 -8.58 31.49
C GLY A 104 -1.22 -7.71 30.31
N THR A 105 -0.27 -8.21 29.56
CA THR A 105 0.14 -7.66 28.26
C THR A 105 0.39 -8.81 27.29
N PHE A 106 0.08 -8.61 26.01
CA PHE A 106 0.41 -9.54 24.93
C PHE A 106 1.05 -8.79 23.75
N ASN A 107 1.75 -9.53 22.88
CA ASN A 107 2.31 -9.01 21.65
C ASN A 107 1.43 -9.43 20.46
N ALA A 108 1.36 -8.56 19.46
CA ALA A 108 0.75 -8.88 18.18
C ALA A 108 1.69 -8.53 17.04
N SER A 109 1.77 -9.40 16.04
CA SER A 109 2.56 -9.19 14.84
C SER A 109 1.94 -9.90 13.65
N GLU A 110 2.16 -9.36 12.48
CA GLU A 110 1.69 -9.90 11.21
C GLU A 110 2.83 -9.87 10.19
N ILE A 111 2.92 -10.92 9.38
CA ILE A 111 3.93 -11.04 8.33
C ILE A 111 3.27 -11.55 7.05
N ALA A 112 3.64 -10.97 5.91
CA ALA A 112 3.31 -11.48 4.59
C ALA A 112 4.60 -11.74 3.81
N VAL A 113 4.73 -12.93 3.26
CA VAL A 113 5.81 -13.29 2.32
C VAL A 113 5.19 -13.33 0.94
N GLU A 114 5.84 -12.67 -0.02
CA GLU A 114 5.28 -12.42 -1.34
C GLU A 114 6.25 -12.82 -2.45
N GLY A 115 5.70 -13.47 -3.48
CA GLY A 115 6.35 -13.66 -4.76
C GLY A 115 5.65 -12.80 -5.80
N ILE A 116 6.40 -11.97 -6.53
CA ILE A 116 5.88 -10.99 -7.48
C ILE A 116 6.45 -11.29 -8.85
N PHE A 117 5.60 -11.30 -9.85
CA PHE A 117 5.99 -11.47 -11.25
C PHE A 117 5.29 -10.42 -12.11
N SER A 118 6.04 -9.73 -12.96
CA SER A 118 5.50 -8.81 -13.97
C SER A 118 5.98 -9.18 -15.36
N TYR A 119 5.13 -8.90 -16.36
CA TYR A 119 5.42 -9.20 -17.75
C TYR A 119 4.83 -8.13 -18.68
N GLU A 120 5.60 -7.71 -19.68
CA GLU A 120 5.13 -6.83 -20.76
C GLU A 120 4.18 -7.60 -21.69
N LEU A 121 2.88 -7.37 -21.53
CA LEU A 121 1.82 -8.03 -22.29
C LEU A 121 1.70 -7.49 -23.70
N ALA A 122 1.89 -6.19 -23.86
CA ALA A 122 1.87 -5.48 -25.12
C ALA A 122 2.69 -4.18 -25.01
N ARG A 123 2.90 -3.49 -26.12
CA ARG A 123 3.54 -2.18 -26.10
C ARG A 123 2.85 -1.25 -25.09
N ASN A 124 3.62 -0.70 -24.17
CA ASN A 124 3.13 0.19 -23.10
C ASN A 124 2.17 -0.45 -22.09
N LEU A 125 1.94 -1.75 -22.12
CA LEU A 125 1.05 -2.47 -21.20
C LEU A 125 1.80 -3.56 -20.47
N VAL A 126 1.85 -3.46 -19.15
CA VAL A 126 2.45 -4.44 -18.25
C VAL A 126 1.37 -5.06 -17.37
N GLY A 127 1.41 -6.38 -17.23
CA GLY A 127 0.64 -7.12 -16.25
C GLY A 127 1.53 -7.60 -15.12
N GLY A 128 0.97 -7.76 -13.94
CA GLY A 128 1.68 -8.29 -12.78
C GLY A 128 0.79 -9.15 -11.91
N ILE A 129 1.41 -10.09 -11.21
CA ILE A 129 0.76 -10.94 -10.23
C ILE A 129 1.63 -11.03 -8.98
N THR A 130 1.01 -10.99 -7.81
CA THR A 130 1.64 -11.29 -6.52
C THR A 130 0.95 -12.49 -5.91
N ALA A 131 1.73 -13.47 -5.44
CA ALA A 131 1.26 -14.54 -4.57
C ALA A 131 1.71 -14.24 -3.15
N LYS A 132 0.80 -14.32 -2.17
CA LYS A 132 1.05 -13.98 -0.76
C LYS A 132 0.77 -15.16 0.15
N PHE A 133 1.67 -15.37 1.10
CA PHE A 133 1.41 -16.18 2.28
C PHE A 133 1.47 -15.28 3.51
N ILE A 134 0.38 -15.27 4.29
CA ILE A 134 0.21 -14.36 5.42
C ILE A 134 0.09 -15.19 6.69
N THR A 135 0.78 -14.76 7.74
CA THR A 135 0.63 -15.31 9.08
C THR A 135 0.49 -14.17 10.09
N SER A 136 -0.38 -14.36 11.06
CA SER A 136 -0.67 -13.38 12.10
C SER A 136 -0.63 -14.05 13.47
N TYR A 137 -0.02 -13.37 14.44
CA TYR A 137 0.15 -13.81 15.80
C TYR A 137 -0.45 -12.78 16.75
N ILE A 138 -1.38 -13.20 17.60
CA ILE A 138 -2.01 -12.37 18.64
C ILE A 138 -1.91 -13.14 19.95
N GLY A 139 -0.97 -12.76 20.83
CA GLY A 139 -0.69 -13.53 22.03
C GLY A 139 -0.34 -14.98 21.71
N ASN A 140 -1.16 -15.92 22.16
CA ASN A 140 -1.00 -17.36 21.94
C ASN A 140 -1.75 -17.87 20.69
N TYR A 141 -2.50 -17.00 20.00
CA TYR A 141 -3.30 -17.37 18.84
C TYR A 141 -2.53 -17.07 17.55
N ASN A 142 -2.70 -17.90 16.55
CA ASN A 142 -2.14 -17.66 15.22
C ASN A 142 -3.18 -17.96 14.14
N SER A 143 -3.10 -17.21 13.05
CA SER A 143 -3.87 -17.47 11.85
C SER A 143 -2.98 -17.42 10.61
N MET A 144 -3.44 -18.05 9.54
CA MET A 144 -2.73 -18.14 8.26
C MET A 144 -3.70 -17.89 7.12
N ALA A 145 -3.22 -17.22 6.08
CA ALA A 145 -3.99 -16.97 4.87
C ALA A 145 -3.11 -17.02 3.63
N VAL A 146 -3.76 -17.19 2.49
CA VAL A 146 -3.15 -17.04 1.16
C VAL A 146 -3.91 -15.99 0.39
N GLY A 147 -3.21 -15.24 -0.43
CA GLY A 147 -3.80 -14.20 -1.26
C GLY A 147 -3.07 -14.01 -2.57
N VAL A 148 -3.74 -13.35 -3.50
CA VAL A 148 -3.21 -13.01 -4.81
C VAL A 148 -3.55 -11.55 -5.10
N ASP A 149 -2.58 -10.81 -5.66
CA ASP A 149 -2.85 -9.50 -6.27
C ASP A 149 -2.68 -9.63 -7.78
N LEU A 150 -3.53 -8.92 -8.50
CA LEU A 150 -3.48 -8.78 -9.96
C LEU A 150 -3.35 -7.30 -10.29
N GLY A 151 -2.39 -6.95 -11.15
CA GLY A 151 -2.15 -5.57 -11.53
C GLY A 151 -1.95 -5.40 -13.01
N LEU A 152 -2.43 -4.28 -13.52
CA LEU A 152 -2.18 -3.80 -14.88
C LEU A 152 -1.69 -2.36 -14.79
N ASN A 153 -0.75 -2.01 -15.68
CA ASN A 153 -0.33 -0.64 -15.88
C ASN A 153 -0.15 -0.38 -17.39
N TRP A 154 -0.79 0.66 -17.84
CA TRP A 154 -0.58 1.22 -19.17
C TRP A 154 0.13 2.56 -19.06
N PHE A 155 1.26 2.72 -19.76
CA PHE A 155 2.07 3.93 -19.73
C PHE A 155 2.31 4.46 -21.13
N GLU A 156 1.95 5.73 -21.37
CA GLU A 156 2.20 6.46 -22.60
C GLU A 156 3.40 7.40 -22.42
N PRO A 157 4.58 7.05 -22.97
CA PRO A 157 5.81 7.81 -22.69
C PRO A 157 5.84 9.19 -23.35
N GLU A 158 5.18 9.41 -24.49
CA GLU A 158 5.21 10.71 -25.17
C GLU A 158 4.41 11.78 -24.41
N ARG A 159 3.27 11.39 -23.86
CA ARG A 159 2.38 12.29 -23.12
C ARG A 159 2.46 12.11 -21.61
N GLN A 160 3.28 11.16 -21.15
CA GLN A 160 3.50 10.87 -19.72
C GLN A 160 2.21 10.59 -18.95
N TRP A 161 1.30 9.80 -19.55
CA TRP A 161 0.13 9.27 -18.87
C TRP A 161 0.43 7.87 -18.33
N SER A 162 0.01 7.61 -17.11
CA SER A 162 0.01 6.28 -16.51
C SER A 162 -1.38 5.96 -16.00
N VAL A 163 -1.91 4.79 -16.36
CA VAL A 163 -3.22 4.30 -15.94
C VAL A 163 -3.05 2.89 -15.41
N SER A 164 -3.62 2.61 -14.24
CA SER A 164 -3.51 1.31 -13.60
C SER A 164 -4.84 0.79 -13.10
N LEU A 165 -4.96 -0.53 -13.09
CA LEU A 165 -6.02 -1.29 -12.45
C LEU A 165 -5.39 -2.37 -11.58
N VAL A 166 -5.82 -2.48 -10.32
CA VAL A 166 -5.31 -3.47 -9.38
C VAL A 166 -6.47 -4.12 -8.62
N ALA A 167 -6.40 -5.43 -8.45
CA ALA A 167 -7.23 -6.17 -7.50
C ALA A 167 -6.32 -6.83 -6.48
N LYS A 168 -6.42 -6.45 -5.21
CA LYS A 168 -5.52 -6.85 -4.13
C LYS A 168 -6.19 -7.80 -3.16
N ASN A 169 -5.37 -8.67 -2.55
CA ASN A 169 -5.74 -9.53 -1.44
C ASN A 169 -6.89 -10.50 -1.77
N LEU A 170 -6.95 -10.96 -3.02
CA LEU A 170 -7.89 -12.00 -3.45
C LEU A 170 -7.47 -13.33 -2.82
N GLY A 171 -8.25 -13.86 -1.88
CA GLY A 171 -7.89 -15.09 -1.19
C GLY A 171 -8.72 -15.36 0.04
N GLY A 172 -8.16 -16.12 0.97
CA GLY A 172 -8.85 -16.50 2.19
C GLY A 172 -7.93 -17.06 3.26
N GLN A 173 -8.44 -17.16 4.47
CA GLN A 173 -7.76 -17.85 5.56
C GLN A 173 -7.72 -19.36 5.31
N ILE A 174 -6.56 -19.96 5.59
CA ILE A 174 -6.38 -21.43 5.66
C ILE A 174 -6.40 -21.91 7.10
N LYS A 175 -6.10 -21.03 8.04
CA LYS A 175 -6.20 -21.27 9.48
C LYS A 175 -6.73 -20.04 10.16
N ALA A 176 -7.88 -20.14 10.84
CA ALA A 176 -8.44 -19.08 11.67
C ALA A 176 -7.75 -19.01 13.04
N TYR A 177 -7.94 -17.91 13.77
CA TYR A 177 -7.46 -17.77 15.15
C TYR A 177 -8.18 -18.73 16.10
N GLU A 178 -9.48 -18.88 15.88
CA GLU A 178 -10.38 -19.77 16.59
C GLU A 178 -11.18 -20.61 15.59
N GLU A 179 -12.48 -20.75 15.74
CA GLU A 179 -13.32 -21.57 14.84
C GLU A 179 -13.88 -20.79 13.65
N GLU A 180 -13.94 -19.44 13.72
CA GLU A 180 -14.54 -18.61 12.68
C GLU A 180 -13.45 -18.03 11.75
N TYR A 181 -13.70 -18.16 10.43
CA TYR A 181 -12.85 -17.60 9.39
C TYR A 181 -13.20 -16.15 9.10
N GLY A 182 -12.21 -15.28 9.21
CA GLY A 182 -12.32 -13.88 8.85
C GLY A 182 -12.23 -13.64 7.34
N LYS A 183 -12.62 -12.43 6.93
CA LYS A 183 -12.56 -12.00 5.52
C LYS A 183 -11.23 -11.34 5.21
N MET A 184 -10.71 -11.61 4.01
CA MET A 184 -9.53 -10.89 3.48
C MET A 184 -9.89 -9.44 3.17
N PRO A 185 -8.91 -8.50 3.29
CA PRO A 185 -9.11 -7.08 2.97
C PRO A 185 -9.02 -6.86 1.45
N ILE A 186 -9.96 -7.45 0.70
CA ILE A 186 -10.02 -7.31 -0.76
C ILE A 186 -10.16 -5.84 -1.12
N ASP A 187 -9.37 -5.40 -2.09
CA ASP A 187 -9.35 -4.02 -2.55
C ASP A 187 -9.19 -3.97 -4.07
N VAL A 188 -10.11 -3.32 -4.75
CA VAL A 188 -10.01 -3.03 -6.17
C VAL A 188 -9.76 -1.54 -6.34
N GLN A 189 -8.71 -1.20 -7.07
CA GLN A 189 -8.23 0.16 -7.25
C GLN A 189 -8.09 0.50 -8.74
N VAL A 190 -8.42 1.74 -9.08
CA VAL A 190 -8.15 2.34 -10.40
C VAL A 190 -7.39 3.63 -10.17
N GLY A 191 -6.29 3.82 -10.89
CA GLY A 191 -5.47 5.01 -10.74
C GLY A 191 -5.09 5.62 -12.09
N VAL A 192 -4.89 6.92 -12.08
CA VAL A 192 -4.35 7.69 -13.20
C VAL A 192 -3.34 8.71 -12.70
N SER A 193 -2.25 8.87 -13.43
CA SER A 193 -1.30 9.96 -13.19
C SER A 193 -0.86 10.60 -14.49
N LYS A 194 -0.49 11.88 -14.39
CA LYS A 194 0.01 12.69 -15.48
C LYS A 194 1.22 13.48 -15.02
N THR A 195 2.33 13.35 -15.74
CA THR A 195 3.49 14.23 -15.59
C THR A 195 3.46 15.27 -16.70
N PHE A 196 3.66 16.54 -16.34
CA PHE A 196 3.62 17.65 -17.28
C PHE A 196 5.03 17.97 -17.77
N ALA A 197 5.26 17.94 -19.08
CA ALA A 197 6.59 18.19 -19.66
C ALA A 197 7.06 19.65 -19.49
N ALA A 198 6.13 20.60 -19.45
CA ALA A 198 6.44 22.02 -19.29
C ALA A 198 6.66 22.47 -17.85
N LEU A 199 6.17 21.71 -16.90
CA LEU A 199 6.30 21.93 -15.46
C LEU A 199 6.77 20.62 -14.83
N PRO A 200 7.75 20.62 -13.94
CA PRO A 200 8.20 19.39 -13.30
C PRO A 200 7.19 18.93 -12.23
N VAL A 201 5.94 18.73 -12.64
CA VAL A 201 4.82 18.39 -11.76
C VAL A 201 4.16 17.11 -12.24
N ARG A 202 3.93 16.17 -11.33
CA ARG A 202 3.10 15.00 -11.54
C ARG A 202 1.88 15.09 -10.63
N VAL A 203 0.70 14.84 -11.20
CA VAL A 203 -0.55 14.73 -10.44
C VAL A 203 -1.09 13.31 -10.58
N SER A 204 -1.74 12.82 -9.54
CA SER A 204 -2.32 11.49 -9.50
C SER A 204 -3.69 11.49 -8.83
N ALA A 205 -4.54 10.60 -9.28
CA ALA A 205 -5.82 10.29 -8.66
C ALA A 205 -5.98 8.77 -8.61
N THR A 206 -6.29 8.24 -7.43
CA THR A 206 -6.50 6.81 -7.21
C THR A 206 -7.83 6.60 -6.52
N LEU A 207 -8.67 5.77 -7.09
CA LEU A 207 -9.91 5.28 -6.48
C LEU A 207 -9.58 3.95 -5.81
N VAL A 208 -9.85 3.84 -4.52
CA VAL A 208 -9.55 2.67 -3.68
C VAL A 208 -10.83 2.05 -3.13
N ASP A 209 -10.74 0.81 -2.67
CA ASP A 209 -11.88 0.08 -2.03
C ASP A 209 -13.15 0.05 -2.88
N LEU A 210 -13.05 -0.09 -4.18
CA LEU A 210 -14.20 -0.07 -5.11
C LEU A 210 -15.19 -1.22 -4.90
N THR A 211 -14.88 -2.20 -4.07
CA THR A 211 -15.78 -3.29 -3.65
C THR A 211 -16.69 -2.91 -2.50
N HIS A 212 -16.49 -1.77 -1.84
CA HIS A 212 -17.31 -1.28 -0.73
C HIS A 212 -18.34 -0.26 -1.21
N TYR A 213 -19.48 -0.70 -1.66
CA TYR A 213 -20.53 0.13 -2.25
C TYR A 213 -21.30 1.02 -1.26
N ASP A 214 -21.12 0.80 0.04
CA ASP A 214 -21.74 1.54 1.14
C ASP A 214 -21.00 2.84 1.48
N TYR A 215 -19.80 3.04 0.97
CA TYR A 215 -19.08 4.30 1.12
C TYR A 215 -19.57 5.37 0.14
N ARG A 216 -19.46 6.63 0.56
CA ARG A 216 -19.66 7.77 -0.36
C ARG A 216 -18.56 7.73 -1.43
N PHE A 217 -18.91 8.02 -2.69
CA PHE A 217 -17.93 7.98 -3.80
C PHE A 217 -16.64 8.76 -3.51
N ILE A 218 -16.77 9.94 -2.85
CA ILE A 218 -15.61 10.77 -2.51
C ILE A 218 -14.64 10.07 -1.54
N ASN A 219 -15.11 9.15 -0.71
CA ASN A 219 -14.29 8.42 0.26
C ASN A 219 -13.41 7.33 -0.39
N HIS A 220 -13.64 7.04 -1.67
CA HIS A 220 -12.76 6.19 -2.45
C HIS A 220 -11.58 6.95 -3.06
N LEU A 221 -11.59 8.28 -3.06
CA LEU A 221 -10.65 9.10 -3.80
C LEU A 221 -9.43 9.49 -2.95
N ASN A 222 -8.24 9.20 -3.51
CA ASN A 222 -6.96 9.74 -3.08
C ASN A 222 -6.40 10.62 -4.19
N LEU A 223 -6.00 11.83 -3.84
CA LEU A 223 -5.33 12.76 -4.75
C LEU A 223 -3.88 12.96 -4.32
N GLY A 224 -2.98 13.01 -5.28
CA GLY A 224 -1.57 13.31 -5.06
C GLY A 224 -1.06 14.34 -6.05
N ALA A 225 -0.15 15.19 -5.59
CA ALA A 225 0.59 16.10 -6.45
C ALA A 225 2.03 16.20 -5.95
N GLU A 226 2.97 16.19 -6.87
CA GLU A 226 4.38 16.29 -6.56
C GLU A 226 5.13 17.15 -7.56
N VAL A 227 6.18 17.78 -7.08
CA VAL A 227 7.14 18.54 -7.88
C VAL A 227 8.41 17.71 -8.00
N LEU A 228 8.81 17.42 -9.22
CA LEU A 228 10.04 16.69 -9.56
C LEU A 228 11.16 17.72 -9.73
N LEU A 229 11.86 18.03 -8.65
CA LEU A 229 12.92 19.07 -8.64
C LEU A 229 14.13 18.68 -9.48
N SER A 230 14.38 17.38 -9.61
CA SER A 230 15.35 16.77 -10.51
C SER A 230 14.94 15.32 -10.78
N GLU A 231 15.69 14.59 -11.61
CA GLU A 231 15.52 13.15 -11.81
C GLU A 231 15.63 12.34 -10.51
N SER A 232 16.29 12.92 -9.51
CA SER A 232 16.57 12.26 -8.22
C SER A 232 15.83 12.86 -7.02
N ILE A 233 15.15 14.01 -7.16
CA ILE A 233 14.56 14.71 -6.00
C ILE A 233 13.12 15.06 -6.31
N TRP A 234 12.22 14.61 -5.45
CA TRP A 234 10.82 15.00 -5.48
C TRP A 234 10.34 15.53 -4.12
N VAL A 235 9.34 16.38 -4.16
CA VAL A 235 8.57 16.86 -3.00
C VAL A 235 7.11 16.79 -3.36
N GLY A 236 6.30 16.19 -2.53
CA GLY A 236 4.89 16.01 -2.84
C GLY A 236 3.99 15.98 -1.63
N GLY A 237 2.71 16.00 -1.91
CA GLY A 237 1.66 15.86 -0.93
C GLY A 237 0.43 15.22 -1.53
N GLY A 238 -0.41 14.71 -0.66
CA GLY A 238 -1.65 14.05 -1.06
C GLY A 238 -2.78 14.31 -0.09
N TYR A 239 -3.97 13.97 -0.53
CA TYR A 239 -5.18 14.07 0.26
C TYR A 239 -6.02 12.80 0.13
N ASN A 240 -6.33 12.20 1.27
CA ASN A 240 -7.18 11.04 1.39
C ASN A 240 -8.52 11.46 2.02
N PHE A 241 -9.57 11.46 1.22
CA PHE A 241 -10.90 11.91 1.64
C PHE A 241 -11.52 11.01 2.70
N ARG A 242 -11.29 9.70 2.62
CA ARG A 242 -11.79 8.75 3.62
C ARG A 242 -11.14 8.98 4.98
N LYS A 243 -9.82 9.13 5.01
CA LYS A 243 -9.08 9.39 6.25
C LYS A 243 -9.53 10.69 6.92
N ALA A 244 -9.83 11.72 6.12
CA ALA A 244 -10.38 12.97 6.61
C ALA A 244 -11.77 12.77 7.24
N ASP A 245 -12.64 11.97 6.62
CA ASP A 245 -13.99 11.68 7.11
C ASP A 245 -13.99 10.82 8.39
N GLU A 246 -13.22 9.74 8.41
CA GLU A 246 -13.09 8.84 9.57
C GLU A 246 -12.55 9.56 10.82
N MET A 247 -11.63 10.50 10.67
CA MET A 247 -11.08 11.27 11.79
C MET A 247 -11.99 12.41 12.26
N THR A 248 -13.01 12.77 11.48
CA THR A 248 -14.01 13.79 11.89
C THR A 248 -15.01 13.21 12.88
N ILE A 249 -15.33 11.92 12.78
CA ILE A 249 -16.35 11.25 13.63
C ILE A 249 -15.92 11.14 15.11
N GLY A 250 -14.63 11.26 15.41
CA GLY A 250 -14.08 11.15 16.76
C GLY A 250 -13.97 12.47 17.56
N LYS A 251 -14.39 13.62 17.00
CA LYS A 251 -14.23 14.94 17.63
C LYS A 251 -15.57 15.68 17.79
N THR A 252 -15.77 16.28 18.96
CA THR A 252 -16.86 17.19 19.30
C THR A 252 -17.06 18.27 18.24
N GLU A 253 -18.29 18.71 18.03
CA GLU A 253 -18.89 19.55 16.98
C GLU A 253 -18.11 20.79 16.44
N ASN A 254 -16.92 21.11 16.92
CA ASN A 254 -16.18 22.33 16.57
C ASN A 254 -14.75 22.13 16.04
N ALA A 255 -14.30 20.93 15.72
CA ALA A 255 -12.96 20.72 15.16
C ALA A 255 -13.04 20.33 13.69
N SER A 256 -12.62 21.22 12.79
CA SER A 256 -12.46 20.89 11.38
C SER A 256 -11.34 19.84 11.21
N ALA A 257 -11.71 18.59 10.93
CA ALA A 257 -10.78 17.49 10.76
C ALA A 257 -10.20 17.41 9.33
N HIS A 258 -10.41 18.41 8.50
CA HIS A 258 -9.90 18.46 7.13
C HIS A 258 -8.37 18.29 7.06
N GLY A 259 -7.63 18.69 8.09
CA GLY A 259 -6.18 18.51 8.18
C GLY A 259 -5.73 17.03 8.27
N ALA A 260 -6.57 16.13 8.73
CA ALA A 260 -6.21 14.74 8.94
C ALA A 260 -6.07 13.92 7.64
N GLY A 261 -6.67 14.39 6.54
CA GLY A 261 -6.56 13.77 5.22
C GLY A 261 -5.27 14.07 4.48
N PHE A 262 -4.51 15.09 4.90
CA PHE A 262 -3.27 15.49 4.25
C PHE A 262 -2.11 14.57 4.62
N SER A 263 -1.25 14.32 3.63
CA SER A 263 0.07 13.71 3.76
C SER A 263 1.08 14.51 2.95
N PHE A 264 2.33 14.48 3.38
CA PHE A 264 3.44 15.17 2.72
C PHE A 264 4.67 14.31 2.77
N GLY A 265 5.54 14.47 1.80
CA GLY A 265 6.83 13.79 1.77
C GLY A 265 7.79 14.39 0.78
N ALA A 266 9.01 13.98 0.92
CA ALA A 266 10.08 14.27 -0.03
C ALA A 266 10.95 13.02 -0.16
N GLY A 267 11.55 12.84 -1.30
CA GLY A 267 12.44 11.72 -1.57
C GLY A 267 13.66 12.15 -2.36
N ILE A 268 14.71 11.42 -2.13
CA ILE A 268 15.97 11.52 -2.89
C ILE A 268 16.27 10.14 -3.42
N ASN A 269 16.33 10.01 -4.74
CA ASN A 269 16.79 8.81 -5.41
C ASN A 269 18.29 8.97 -5.69
N LEU A 270 19.11 8.29 -4.92
CA LEU A 270 20.56 8.30 -5.13
C LEU A 270 20.87 7.22 -6.17
N GLU A 271 21.48 7.62 -7.29
CA GLU A 271 22.05 6.65 -8.21
C GLU A 271 23.03 5.76 -7.47
N GLN A 272 22.91 4.46 -7.66
CA GLN A 272 23.84 3.52 -7.07
C GLN A 272 25.24 3.80 -7.60
N PHE A 273 26.19 3.95 -6.71
CA PHE A 273 27.60 3.91 -7.08
C PHE A 273 27.88 2.56 -7.73
N LYS A 274 28.23 2.59 -9.01
CA LYS A 274 28.70 1.42 -9.75
C LYS A 274 30.10 1.04 -9.28
#